data_4b8a506dfd7d09f95fb6d9ec309f2f15
#
_entry.id   4b8a506dfd7d09f95fb6d9ec309f2f15
#
_cell.length_a   1.000
_cell.length_b   1.000
_cell.length_c   1.000
_cell.angle_alpha   90.00
_cell.angle_beta   90.00
_cell.angle_gamma   90.00
#
_symmetry.space_group_name_H-M   'P 1'
#
loop_
_entity.id
_entity.type
_entity.pdbx_description
1 polymer ?
#
loop_
_entity_poly.entity_id
_entity_poly.type
_entity_poly.pdbx_seq_one_letter_code
_entity_poly.pdbx_strand_id
1 'polypeptide(L)'
;LFTVTVPKELYIIEQGSNVTLECNFDTGSHMNLGAITASLQKVENDTSPHRERATLLEEQLPLGKALFHIPQVQVRDEGQYRCIIIYGDAWDYKYLTLKVKA
;
A
#
# COMPACT_ATOMS: atom_id res chain seq x y z
N LEU A 1 9.21 15.47 11.17
CA LEU A 1 8.44 14.28 11.54
C LEU A 1 8.01 13.51 10.29
N PHE A 2 8.40 12.27 10.22
CA PHE A 2 8.03 11.42 9.07
C PHE A 2 6.58 10.94 9.20
N THR A 3 5.79 11.16 8.17
CA THR A 3 4.36 10.87 8.22
C THR A 3 3.91 10.18 6.93
N VAL A 4 3.08 9.14 7.10
CA VAL A 4 2.43 8.46 5.98
C VAL A 4 0.96 8.86 5.97
N THR A 5 0.45 9.17 4.79
CA THR A 5 -0.96 9.50 4.61
C THR A 5 -1.51 8.65 3.47
N VAL A 6 -2.82 8.46 3.45
CA VAL A 6 -3.50 7.78 2.34
C VAL A 6 -4.55 8.73 1.78
N PRO A 7 -4.51 9.00 0.46
CA PRO A 7 -5.50 9.88 -0.16
C PRO A 7 -6.88 9.26 -0.19
N LYS A 8 -6.94 7.93 -0.06
CA LYS A 8 -8.20 7.21 -0.15
C LYS A 8 -8.13 6.00 0.78
N GLU A 9 -9.08 5.89 1.69
CA GLU A 9 -9.09 4.81 2.69
C GLU A 9 -9.92 3.61 2.26
N LEU A 10 -10.81 3.80 1.30
CA LEU A 10 -11.71 2.74 0.84
C LEU A 10 -11.70 2.68 -0.67
N TYR A 11 -11.39 1.51 -1.19
CA TYR A 11 -11.44 1.21 -2.62
C TYR A 11 -12.55 0.18 -2.84
N ILE A 12 -13.46 0.46 -3.76
CA ILE A 12 -14.53 -0.47 -4.14
C ILE A 12 -14.32 -0.79 -5.61
N ILE A 13 -13.92 -2.03 -5.89
CA ILE A 13 -13.43 -2.44 -7.20
C ILE A 13 -14.22 -3.65 -7.68
N GLU A 14 -14.57 -3.68 -8.96
CA GLU A 14 -15.24 -4.84 -9.53
C GLU A 14 -14.25 -5.98 -9.70
N GLN A 15 -14.73 -7.19 -9.44
CA GLN A 15 -13.93 -8.39 -9.62
C GLN A 15 -13.39 -8.45 -11.05
N GLY A 16 -12.13 -8.81 -11.16
CA GLY A 16 -11.46 -8.89 -12.47
C GLY A 16 -10.79 -7.61 -12.91
N SER A 17 -11.09 -6.48 -12.26
CA SER A 17 -10.45 -5.22 -12.59
C SER A 17 -9.09 -5.10 -11.91
N ASN A 18 -8.28 -4.18 -12.40
CA ASN A 18 -7.00 -3.85 -11.77
C ASN A 18 -7.22 -2.71 -10.78
N VAL A 19 -6.42 -2.69 -9.73
CA VAL A 19 -6.46 -1.59 -8.76
C VAL A 19 -5.04 -1.21 -8.36
N THR A 20 -4.85 0.07 -8.06
CA THR A 20 -3.60 0.56 -7.51
C THR A 20 -3.92 1.25 -6.18
N LEU A 21 -3.32 0.73 -5.11
CA LEU A 21 -3.49 1.29 -3.76
C LEU A 21 -2.36 2.27 -3.52
N GLU A 22 -2.68 3.45 -3.03
CA GLU A 22 -1.70 4.53 -2.91
C GLU A 22 -1.48 4.95 -1.46
N CYS A 23 -0.20 5.08 -1.10
CA CYS A 23 0.22 5.68 0.16
C CYS A 23 1.19 6.80 -0.16
N ASN A 24 1.07 7.91 0.57
CA ASN A 24 1.94 9.05 0.38
C ASN A 24 2.80 9.27 1.61
N PHE A 25 3.99 9.80 1.41
CA PHE A 25 4.89 10.08 2.51
C PHE A 25 5.70 11.34 2.22
N ASP A 26 6.18 11.96 3.29
CA ASP A 26 6.96 13.18 3.18
C ASP A 26 8.25 13.00 3.98
N THR A 27 9.38 13.12 3.31
CA THR A 27 10.69 12.98 3.92
C THR A 27 11.37 14.34 4.20
N GLY A 28 10.63 15.42 4.00
CA GLY A 28 11.18 16.75 4.12
C GLY A 28 11.92 17.18 2.87
N SER A 29 12.97 17.98 3.03
CA SER A 29 13.66 18.59 1.89
C SER A 29 14.61 17.64 1.17
N HIS A 30 14.97 16.53 1.78
CA HIS A 30 15.90 15.58 1.20
C HIS A 30 15.29 14.20 1.17
N MET A 31 15.46 13.51 0.06
CA MET A 31 15.02 12.13 -0.06
C MET A 31 16.18 11.25 -0.52
N ASN A 32 16.47 10.25 0.27
CA ASN A 32 17.42 9.22 -0.11
C ASN A 32 16.65 7.96 -0.44
N LEU A 33 16.45 7.68 -1.73
CA LEU A 33 15.66 6.54 -2.18
C LEU A 33 16.20 5.21 -1.68
N GLY A 34 17.50 5.12 -1.47
CA GLY A 34 18.10 3.90 -0.93
C GLY A 34 17.70 3.61 0.51
N ALA A 35 17.16 4.59 1.21
CA ALA A 35 16.74 4.42 2.60
C ALA A 35 15.24 4.14 2.75
N ILE A 36 14.49 4.09 1.64
CA ILE A 36 13.05 3.91 1.70
C ILE A 36 12.68 2.45 1.44
N THR A 37 11.87 1.91 2.33
CA THR A 37 11.24 0.60 2.14
C THR A 37 9.74 0.77 2.31
N ALA A 38 8.99 0.39 1.30
CA ALA A 38 7.53 0.45 1.32
C ALA A 38 6.97 -0.96 1.17
N SER A 39 6.01 -1.31 2.01
CA SER A 39 5.38 -2.61 1.93
C SER A 39 3.89 -2.50 2.22
N LEU A 40 3.14 -3.43 1.66
CA LEU A 40 1.71 -3.54 1.85
C LEU A 40 1.42 -4.91 2.45
N GLN A 41 0.72 -4.93 3.58
CA GLN A 41 0.40 -6.17 4.28
C GLN A 41 -1.10 -6.28 4.43
N LYS A 42 -1.64 -7.43 4.10
CA LYS A 42 -3.05 -7.68 4.35
C LYS A 42 -3.22 -8.07 5.81
N VAL A 43 -4.13 -7.39 6.48
CA VAL A 43 -4.41 -7.67 7.89
C VAL A 43 -5.42 -8.81 7.95
N GLU A 44 -5.02 -9.93 8.53
CA GLU A 44 -5.86 -11.11 8.61
C GLU A 44 -5.89 -11.64 10.02
N ASN A 45 -7.03 -12.22 10.38
CA ASN A 45 -7.23 -12.77 11.71
C ASN A 45 -6.92 -14.26 11.81
N ASP A 46 -6.77 -14.92 10.67
CA ASP A 46 -6.49 -16.34 10.69
C ASP A 46 -5.01 -16.61 10.41
N THR A 47 -4.60 -17.85 10.57
CA THR A 47 -3.23 -18.26 10.39
C THR A 47 -2.94 -18.76 8.99
N SER A 48 -3.94 -18.72 8.11
CA SER A 48 -3.73 -19.15 6.73
C SER A 48 -2.74 -18.23 6.04
N PRO A 49 -1.74 -18.77 5.39
CA PRO A 49 -0.82 -17.92 4.65
C PRO A 49 -1.57 -17.23 3.51
N HIS A 50 -1.52 -15.93 3.51
CA HIS A 50 -2.04 -15.14 2.41
C HIS A 50 -0.86 -14.48 1.72
N ARG A 51 -0.79 -14.69 0.43
CA ARG A 51 0.28 -14.08 -0.35
C ARG A 51 -0.29 -12.86 -1.05
N GLU A 52 0.20 -11.70 -0.67
CA GLU A 52 -0.20 -10.47 -1.33
C GLU A 52 0.25 -10.51 -2.78
N ARG A 53 -0.67 -10.14 -3.66
CA ARG A 53 -0.40 -10.10 -5.09
C ARG A 53 -0.03 -8.70 -5.55
N ALA A 54 0.16 -7.80 -4.60
CA ALA A 54 0.47 -6.41 -4.89
C ALA A 54 1.93 -6.25 -5.28
N THR A 55 2.16 -5.44 -6.31
CA THR A 55 3.49 -5.10 -6.78
C THR A 55 3.74 -3.62 -6.53
N LEU A 56 4.85 -3.30 -5.89
CA LEU A 56 5.23 -1.91 -5.67
C LEU A 56 5.73 -1.31 -6.99
N LEU A 57 5.12 -0.19 -7.39
CA LEU A 57 5.54 0.56 -8.57
C LEU A 57 6.49 1.65 -8.07
N GLU A 58 7.77 1.53 -8.40
CA GLU A 58 8.80 2.36 -7.80
C GLU A 58 8.97 3.73 -8.45
N GLU A 59 8.34 3.95 -9.61
CA GLU A 59 8.57 5.17 -10.37
C GLU A 59 8.13 6.42 -9.63
N GLN A 60 7.15 6.30 -8.75
CA GLN A 60 6.60 7.45 -8.03
C GLN A 60 7.22 7.66 -6.66
N LEU A 61 8.10 6.79 -6.22
CA LEU A 61 8.77 6.96 -4.93
C LEU A 61 9.47 8.32 -4.79
N PRO A 62 10.16 8.81 -5.84
CA PRO A 62 10.80 10.13 -5.73
C PRO A 62 9.82 11.27 -5.48
N LEU A 63 8.54 11.07 -5.80
CA LEU A 63 7.49 12.05 -5.59
C LEU A 63 6.78 11.86 -4.25
N GLY A 64 7.24 10.93 -3.42
CA GLY A 64 6.63 10.65 -2.15
C GLY A 64 5.38 9.77 -2.25
N LYS A 65 5.32 8.93 -3.28
CA LYS A 65 4.16 8.06 -3.50
C LYS A 65 4.59 6.60 -3.60
N ALA A 66 3.97 5.76 -2.79
CA ALA A 66 4.13 4.31 -2.90
C ALA A 66 2.85 3.75 -3.50
N LEU A 67 2.95 3.20 -4.69
CA LEU A 67 1.82 2.66 -5.43
C LEU A 67 1.94 1.14 -5.46
N PHE A 68 0.87 0.47 -5.01
CA PHE A 68 0.84 -0.99 -4.99
C PHE A 68 -0.23 -1.46 -5.97
N HIS A 69 0.19 -2.17 -6.99
CA HIS A 69 -0.69 -2.61 -8.06
C HIS A 69 -1.14 -4.05 -7.84
N ILE A 70 -2.45 -4.27 -7.90
CA ILE A 70 -3.04 -5.60 -7.82
C ILE A 70 -3.81 -5.84 -9.11
N PRO A 71 -3.35 -6.76 -9.97
CA PRO A 71 -4.05 -7.06 -11.21
C PRO A 71 -5.19 -8.04 -10.97
N GLN A 72 -6.24 -7.93 -11.77
CA GLN A 72 -7.35 -8.90 -11.79
C GLN A 72 -7.83 -9.25 -10.40
N VAL A 73 -8.33 -8.23 -9.70
CA VAL A 73 -8.75 -8.36 -8.31
C VAL A 73 -9.79 -9.46 -8.15
N GLN A 74 -9.59 -10.30 -7.15
CA GLN A 74 -10.50 -11.41 -6.82
C GLN A 74 -11.13 -11.15 -5.45
N VAL A 75 -12.22 -11.85 -5.16
CA VAL A 75 -12.90 -11.70 -3.88
C VAL A 75 -11.94 -11.96 -2.71
N ARG A 76 -11.02 -12.89 -2.85
CA ARG A 76 -10.04 -13.21 -1.80
C ARG A 76 -9.09 -12.04 -1.50
N ASP A 77 -9.00 -11.06 -2.42
CA ASP A 77 -8.17 -9.88 -2.18
C ASP A 77 -8.87 -8.85 -1.30
N GLU A 78 -10.16 -9.01 -1.07
CA GLU A 78 -10.90 -8.09 -0.21
C GLU A 78 -10.37 -8.13 1.21
N GLY A 79 -10.28 -6.97 1.83
CA GLY A 79 -9.88 -6.89 3.22
C GLY A 79 -9.23 -5.58 3.56
N GLN A 80 -8.69 -5.52 4.77
CA GLN A 80 -7.96 -4.38 5.26
C GLN A 80 -6.48 -4.60 5.01
N TYR A 81 -5.82 -3.55 4.54
CA TYR A 81 -4.39 -3.57 4.27
C TYR A 81 -3.70 -2.51 5.11
N ARG A 82 -2.47 -2.78 5.45
CA ARG A 82 -1.62 -1.81 6.15
C ARG A 82 -0.46 -1.45 5.25
N CYS A 83 -0.32 -0.16 4.94
CA CYS A 83 0.80 0.36 4.18
C CYS A 83 1.84 0.86 5.16
N ILE A 84 3.02 0.28 5.14
CA ILE A 84 4.12 0.62 6.05
C ILE A 84 5.24 1.20 5.22
N ILE A 85 5.74 2.37 5.63
CA ILE A 85 6.88 2.98 4.97
C ILE A 85 7.94 3.26 6.02
N ILE A 86 9.14 2.79 5.72
CA ILE A 86 10.31 2.96 6.59
C ILE A 86 11.31 3.82 5.86
N TYR A 87 11.76 4.89 6.50
CA TYR A 87 12.77 5.78 5.96
C TYR A 87 13.87 5.94 6.97
N GLY A 88 14.98 5.19 6.78
CA GLY A 88 16.04 5.18 7.76
C GLY A 88 15.54 4.65 9.11
N ASP A 89 15.65 5.48 10.14
CA ASP A 89 15.18 5.13 11.48
C ASP A 89 13.72 5.51 11.72
N ALA A 90 13.12 6.25 10.79
CA ALA A 90 11.73 6.68 10.93
C ALA A 90 10.80 5.69 10.21
N TRP A 91 9.59 5.58 10.70
CA TRP A 91 8.58 4.76 10.04
C TRP A 91 7.20 5.23 10.45
N ASP A 92 6.23 4.95 9.59
CA ASP A 92 4.83 5.22 9.87
C ASP A 92 4.01 4.29 9.00
N TYR A 93 2.72 4.16 9.34
CA TYR A 93 1.83 3.31 8.57
C TYR A 93 0.42 3.89 8.59
N LYS A 94 -0.39 3.44 7.63
CA LYS A 94 -1.81 3.75 7.58
C LYS A 94 -2.55 2.54 7.03
N TYR A 95 -3.81 2.44 7.40
CA TYR A 95 -4.69 1.38 6.89
C TYR A 95 -5.50 1.86 5.71
N LEU A 96 -5.79 0.93 4.82
CA LEU A 96 -6.78 1.13 3.79
C LEU A 96 -7.56 -0.15 3.58
N THR A 97 -8.73 -0.02 2.99
CA THR A 97 -9.65 -1.15 2.81
C THR A 97 -9.97 -1.33 1.34
N LEU A 98 -9.94 -2.57 0.90
CA LEU A 98 -10.33 -2.95 -0.45
C LEU A 98 -11.57 -3.81 -0.37
N LYS A 99 -12.62 -3.38 -1.06
CA LYS A 99 -13.85 -4.16 -1.24
C LYS A 99 -13.98 -4.57 -2.67
N VAL A 100 -14.40 -5.81 -2.89
CA VAL A 100 -14.50 -6.37 -4.23
C VAL A 100 -15.95 -6.70 -4.51
N LYS A 101 -16.46 -6.14 -5.61
CA LYS A 101 -17.83 -6.37 -6.06
C LYS A 101 -17.83 -7.54 -7.04
N ALA A 102 -18.69 -8.49 -6.75
CA ALA A 102 -18.85 -9.65 -7.63
C ALA A 102 -19.60 -9.28 -8.91
#